data_e80422e4313e8975d2f89f03a69b9098
#
_entry.id   e80422e4313e8975d2f89f03a69b9098
#
_cell.length_a   1.000
_cell.length_b   1.000
_cell.length_c   1.000
_cell.angle_alpha   90.00
_cell.angle_beta   90.00
_cell.angle_gamma   90.00
#
_symmetry.space_group_name_H-M   'P 1'
#
loop_
_entity.id
_entity.type
_entity.pdbx_description
1 polymer ?
#
loop_
_entity_poly.entity_id
_entity_poly.type
_entity_poly.pdbx_seq_one_letter_code
_entity_poly.pdbx_strand_id
1 'polypeptide(L)'
;APASARSANAGSADTVALVSCGRPLPGNEIRIVDDADAPVPPGCLGRIQTRGPAVMHGYLGQPEATAATVHDGWLETGDTGFLWEGQLYLFGRAKDVIVLRGRNYAPQDIEQVVDELEGVRRGCTVAVGAVLEASHAGEELLILSEYRANAAATSVAELPERIRKRVLDALGLRAARVEALAPGTLPRTSSGKLRRSEARRRYLSGALTPPKRMGAVGIAREMWRSAAAMRRKQQDTDT
;
A
#
# COMPACT_ATOMS: atom_id res chain seq x y z
N ALA A 1 -1.82 -1.43 -24.62
CA ALA A 1 -0.82 -2.50 -24.70
C ALA A 1 -0.31 -2.77 -23.29
N PRO A 2 -0.11 -4.04 -22.89
CA PRO A 2 0.42 -4.34 -21.56
C PRO A 2 1.80 -3.70 -21.38
N ALA A 3 2.05 -3.18 -20.16
CA ALA A 3 3.37 -2.66 -19.80
C ALA A 3 4.38 -3.82 -19.85
N SER A 4 5.47 -3.67 -20.59
CA SER A 4 6.53 -4.68 -20.69
C SER A 4 7.80 -4.21 -19.98
N ALA A 5 8.37 -5.11 -19.17
CA ALA A 5 9.68 -4.89 -18.57
C ALA A 5 10.78 -5.01 -19.64
N ARG A 6 11.76 -4.13 -19.58
CA ARG A 6 12.99 -4.18 -20.39
C ARG A 6 14.18 -3.99 -19.47
N SER A 7 15.26 -4.69 -19.74
CA SER A 7 16.54 -4.34 -19.13
C SER A 7 16.93 -2.94 -19.63
N ALA A 8 17.11 -2.00 -18.69
CA ALA A 8 17.48 -0.63 -19.00
C ALA A 8 18.81 -0.28 -18.35
N ASN A 9 19.58 0.61 -18.97
CA ASN A 9 20.80 1.13 -18.37
C ASN A 9 20.44 1.94 -17.11
N ALA A 10 21.08 1.63 -16.00
CA ALA A 10 20.90 2.36 -14.75
C ALA A 10 21.20 3.85 -14.97
N GLY A 11 20.22 4.71 -14.62
CA GLY A 11 20.36 6.18 -14.71
C GLY A 11 19.49 6.88 -15.76
N SER A 12 18.67 6.18 -16.54
CA SER A 12 17.67 6.83 -17.39
C SER A 12 16.47 7.30 -16.54
N ALA A 13 15.97 8.51 -16.79
CA ALA A 13 14.84 9.09 -16.06
C ALA A 13 13.52 8.29 -16.14
N ASP A 14 13.44 7.37 -17.10
CA ASP A 14 12.25 6.53 -17.34
C ASP A 14 12.41 5.09 -16.82
N THR A 15 13.40 4.83 -15.96
CA THR A 15 13.69 3.47 -15.47
C THR A 15 13.39 3.33 -13.99
N VAL A 16 12.68 2.25 -13.62
CA VAL A 16 12.44 1.85 -12.24
C VAL A 16 13.28 0.61 -11.95
N ALA A 17 14.08 0.66 -10.89
CA ALA A 17 14.83 -0.50 -10.42
C ALA A 17 13.92 -1.42 -9.62
N LEU A 18 13.73 -2.65 -10.07
CA LEU A 18 12.96 -3.67 -9.36
C LEU A 18 13.88 -4.75 -8.83
N VAL A 19 13.65 -5.18 -7.60
CA VAL A 19 14.42 -6.26 -6.97
C VAL A 19 13.77 -7.60 -7.32
N SER A 20 14.58 -8.57 -7.76
CA SER A 20 14.12 -9.93 -7.99
C SER A 20 13.73 -10.62 -6.68
N CYS A 21 12.60 -11.29 -6.67
CA CYS A 21 12.19 -12.20 -5.59
C CYS A 21 12.75 -13.62 -5.77
N GLY A 22 13.53 -13.85 -6.83
CA GLY A 22 14.10 -15.15 -7.16
C GLY A 22 13.16 -16.06 -7.95
N ARG A 23 13.49 -17.34 -7.98
CA ARG A 23 12.73 -18.39 -8.67
C ARG A 23 11.74 -19.08 -7.74
N PRO A 24 10.63 -19.64 -8.25
CA PRO A 24 9.75 -20.47 -7.45
C PRO A 24 10.52 -21.63 -6.78
N LEU A 25 10.15 -21.96 -5.56
CA LEU A 25 10.69 -23.13 -4.86
C LEU A 25 10.26 -24.41 -5.60
N PRO A 26 11.06 -25.50 -5.52
CA PRO A 26 10.69 -26.79 -6.12
C PRO A 26 9.29 -27.24 -5.75
N GLY A 27 8.52 -27.70 -6.72
CA GLY A 27 7.13 -28.12 -6.53
C GLY A 27 6.10 -26.98 -6.49
N ASN A 28 6.54 -25.71 -6.52
CA ASN A 28 5.64 -24.56 -6.63
C ASN A 28 5.75 -23.95 -8.02
N GLU A 29 4.61 -23.49 -8.52
CA GLU A 29 4.50 -22.86 -9.83
C GLU A 29 4.00 -21.42 -9.64
N ILE A 30 4.47 -20.52 -10.48
CA ILE A 30 3.99 -19.13 -10.57
C ILE A 30 3.62 -18.87 -12.02
N ARG A 31 2.47 -18.25 -12.23
CA ARG A 31 2.09 -17.71 -13.53
C ARG A 31 1.65 -16.26 -13.40
N ILE A 32 1.83 -15.52 -14.47
CA ILE A 32 1.35 -14.14 -14.59
C ILE A 32 0.19 -14.16 -15.58
N VAL A 33 -0.94 -13.58 -15.20
CA VAL A 33 -2.16 -13.61 -15.99
C VAL A 33 -2.73 -12.21 -16.19
N ASP A 34 -3.49 -12.01 -17.24
CA ASP A 34 -4.27 -10.80 -17.49
C ASP A 34 -5.62 -10.82 -16.74
N ASP A 35 -6.48 -9.84 -16.99
CA ASP A 35 -7.80 -9.73 -16.35
C ASP A 35 -8.78 -10.85 -16.78
N ALA A 36 -8.50 -11.55 -17.87
CA ALA A 36 -9.26 -12.70 -18.36
C ALA A 36 -8.69 -14.06 -17.91
N ASP A 37 -7.74 -14.07 -16.94
CA ASP A 37 -7.00 -15.24 -16.47
C ASP A 37 -6.14 -15.93 -17.54
N ALA A 38 -5.87 -15.26 -18.68
CA ALA A 38 -4.99 -15.78 -19.72
C ALA A 38 -3.51 -15.48 -19.35
N PRO A 39 -2.60 -16.48 -19.51
CA PRO A 39 -1.19 -16.25 -19.28
C PRO A 39 -0.62 -15.16 -20.20
N VAL A 40 0.19 -14.26 -19.63
CA VAL A 40 0.88 -13.21 -20.39
C VAL A 40 2.32 -13.62 -20.71
N PRO A 41 2.92 -13.06 -21.79
CA PRO A 41 4.32 -13.33 -22.12
C PRO A 41 5.30 -12.90 -21.02
N PRO A 42 6.50 -13.52 -20.95
CA PRO A 42 7.56 -13.08 -20.03
C PRO A 42 7.87 -11.58 -20.20
N GLY A 43 8.10 -10.90 -19.06
CA GLY A 43 8.33 -9.46 -19.03
C GLY A 43 7.07 -8.60 -19.10
N CYS A 44 5.88 -9.19 -19.31
CA CYS A 44 4.62 -8.44 -19.26
C CYS A 44 4.07 -8.42 -17.83
N LEU A 45 3.60 -7.24 -17.43
CA LEU A 45 2.96 -7.03 -16.12
C LEU A 45 1.57 -7.67 -16.13
N GLY A 46 1.25 -8.41 -15.05
CA GLY A 46 -0.06 -9.01 -14.84
C GLY A 46 -0.28 -9.39 -13.38
N ARG A 47 -1.40 -10.07 -13.10
CA ARG A 47 -1.71 -10.62 -11.77
C ARG A 47 -0.89 -11.88 -11.52
N ILE A 48 -0.40 -12.02 -10.29
CA ILE A 48 0.41 -13.16 -9.88
C ILE A 48 -0.49 -14.24 -9.30
N GLN A 49 -0.42 -15.42 -9.88
CA GLN A 49 -1.04 -16.62 -9.34
C GLN A 49 0.02 -17.66 -9.00
N THR A 50 -0.18 -18.41 -7.93
CA THR A 50 0.72 -19.48 -7.49
C THR A 50 -0.03 -20.77 -7.24
N ARG A 51 0.64 -21.92 -7.53
CA ARG A 51 0.14 -23.27 -7.29
C ARG A 51 1.26 -24.12 -6.70
N GLY A 52 0.92 -25.05 -5.82
CA GLY A 52 1.87 -26.00 -5.23
C GLY A 52 1.55 -26.38 -3.79
N PRO A 53 2.39 -27.19 -3.18
CA PRO A 53 2.15 -27.73 -1.82
C PRO A 53 2.19 -26.66 -0.73
N ALA A 54 2.76 -25.47 -1.01
CA ALA A 54 2.78 -24.35 -0.08
C ALA A 54 1.48 -23.50 -0.10
N VAL A 55 0.58 -23.76 -1.05
CA VAL A 55 -0.69 -23.03 -1.16
C VAL A 55 -1.66 -23.56 -0.12
N MET A 56 -2.34 -22.64 0.57
CA MET A 56 -3.38 -22.98 1.55
C MET A 56 -4.53 -23.75 0.90
N HIS A 57 -5.18 -24.64 1.65
CA HIS A 57 -6.41 -25.32 1.21
C HIS A 57 -7.62 -24.37 1.18
N GLY A 58 -7.59 -23.30 1.97
CA GLY A 58 -8.63 -22.29 2.03
C GLY A 58 -8.66 -21.54 3.35
N TYR A 59 -9.59 -20.60 3.46
CA TYR A 59 -9.86 -19.85 4.68
C TYR A 59 -10.79 -20.64 5.60
N LEU A 60 -10.40 -20.84 6.86
CA LEU A 60 -11.16 -21.61 7.83
C LEU A 60 -12.57 -21.04 8.03
N GLY A 61 -13.59 -21.87 7.77
CA GLY A 61 -14.99 -21.48 7.93
C GLY A 61 -15.49 -20.42 6.93
N GLN A 62 -14.73 -20.14 5.84
CA GLN A 62 -15.09 -19.13 4.83
C GLN A 62 -15.00 -19.71 3.41
N PRO A 63 -15.95 -20.60 3.02
CA PRO A 63 -15.92 -21.25 1.71
C PRO A 63 -16.04 -20.25 0.54
N GLU A 64 -16.84 -19.20 0.66
CA GLU A 64 -16.99 -18.18 -0.36
C GLU A 64 -15.69 -17.39 -0.58
N ALA A 65 -15.00 -17.00 0.50
CA ALA A 65 -13.71 -16.32 0.39
C ALA A 65 -12.65 -17.25 -0.20
N THR A 66 -12.70 -18.54 0.10
CA THR A 66 -11.84 -19.55 -0.48
C THR A 66 -12.07 -19.69 -1.98
N ALA A 67 -13.33 -19.85 -2.41
CA ALA A 67 -13.71 -19.95 -3.80
C ALA A 67 -13.38 -18.67 -4.61
N ALA A 68 -13.42 -17.51 -3.96
CA ALA A 68 -13.02 -16.25 -4.58
C ALA A 68 -11.50 -16.06 -4.74
N THR A 69 -10.70 -16.91 -4.07
CA THR A 69 -9.25 -16.74 -4.02
C THR A 69 -8.48 -17.90 -4.63
N VAL A 70 -9.04 -19.12 -4.58
CA VAL A 70 -8.40 -20.32 -5.11
C VAL A 70 -9.27 -20.92 -6.21
N HIS A 71 -8.76 -20.92 -7.45
CA HIS A 71 -9.43 -21.44 -8.62
C HIS A 71 -8.56 -22.51 -9.30
N ASP A 72 -9.09 -23.72 -9.48
CA ASP A 72 -8.39 -24.84 -10.14
C ASP A 72 -6.98 -25.11 -9.57
N GLY A 73 -6.84 -24.96 -8.25
CA GLY A 73 -5.58 -25.12 -7.54
C GLY A 73 -4.61 -23.93 -7.64
N TRP A 74 -4.99 -22.86 -8.33
CA TRP A 74 -4.24 -21.60 -8.37
C TRP A 74 -4.76 -20.62 -7.34
N LEU A 75 -3.85 -20.12 -6.51
CA LEU A 75 -4.11 -19.05 -5.55
C LEU A 75 -3.90 -17.70 -6.22
N GLU A 76 -4.91 -16.86 -6.24
CA GLU A 76 -4.80 -15.45 -6.58
C GLU A 76 -4.13 -14.69 -5.42
N THR A 77 -2.91 -14.21 -5.63
CA THR A 77 -2.15 -13.56 -4.54
C THR A 77 -2.65 -12.15 -4.23
N GLY A 78 -3.32 -11.53 -5.19
CA GLY A 78 -3.70 -10.11 -5.16
C GLY A 78 -2.53 -9.17 -5.43
N ASP A 79 -1.37 -9.69 -5.79
CA ASP A 79 -0.20 -8.93 -6.20
C ASP A 79 -0.06 -8.89 -7.72
N THR A 80 0.60 -7.85 -8.25
CA THR A 80 0.97 -7.72 -9.65
C THR A 80 2.47 -7.80 -9.80
N GLY A 81 2.92 -8.32 -10.93
CA GLY A 81 4.32 -8.48 -11.24
C GLY A 81 4.54 -9.11 -12.61
N PHE A 82 5.75 -9.54 -12.86
CA PHE A 82 6.12 -10.22 -14.09
C PHE A 82 7.21 -11.26 -13.84
N LEU A 83 7.33 -12.23 -14.75
CA LEU A 83 8.45 -13.17 -14.78
C LEU A 83 9.46 -12.71 -15.84
N TRP A 84 10.74 -12.66 -15.46
CA TRP A 84 11.84 -12.39 -16.38
C TRP A 84 12.99 -13.37 -16.10
N GLU A 85 13.45 -14.07 -17.11
CA GLU A 85 14.49 -15.11 -16.98
C GLU A 85 14.19 -16.15 -15.88
N GLY A 86 12.91 -16.46 -15.70
CA GLY A 86 12.42 -17.40 -14.69
C GLY A 86 12.43 -16.87 -13.26
N GLN A 87 12.71 -15.58 -13.05
CA GLN A 87 12.64 -14.91 -11.77
C GLN A 87 11.39 -14.04 -11.68
N LEU A 88 10.81 -13.97 -10.47
CA LEU A 88 9.65 -13.13 -10.15
C LEU A 88 10.10 -11.72 -9.75
N TYR A 89 9.43 -10.73 -10.32
CA TYR A 89 9.54 -9.32 -9.92
C TYR A 89 8.17 -8.82 -9.50
N LEU A 90 8.08 -8.29 -8.28
CA LEU A 90 6.84 -7.69 -7.77
C LEU A 90 6.76 -6.22 -8.19
N PHE A 91 5.58 -5.83 -8.65
CA PHE A 91 5.27 -4.42 -8.96
C PHE A 91 4.46 -3.78 -7.84
N GLY A 92 3.47 -4.47 -7.28
CA GLY A 92 2.65 -3.97 -6.18
C GLY A 92 1.38 -4.81 -5.97
N ARG A 93 0.45 -4.27 -5.18
CA ARG A 93 -0.88 -4.84 -5.01
C ARG A 93 -1.78 -4.44 -6.17
N ALA A 94 -2.50 -5.39 -6.76
CA ALA A 94 -3.45 -5.11 -7.85
C ALA A 94 -4.46 -4.01 -7.48
N LYS A 95 -4.95 -4.03 -6.24
CA LYS A 95 -5.92 -3.06 -5.71
C LYS A 95 -5.31 -1.70 -5.34
N ASP A 96 -4.00 -1.61 -5.25
CA ASP A 96 -3.29 -0.39 -4.85
C ASP A 96 -2.68 0.34 -6.05
N VAL A 97 -2.56 -0.30 -7.22
CA VAL A 97 -2.06 0.35 -8.44
C VAL A 97 -2.89 1.58 -8.77
N ILE A 98 -2.21 2.70 -8.97
CA ILE A 98 -2.83 3.97 -9.31
C ILE A 98 -2.88 4.11 -10.83
N VAL A 99 -4.07 4.26 -11.41
CA VAL A 99 -4.25 4.40 -12.85
C VAL A 99 -4.51 5.87 -13.19
N LEU A 100 -3.51 6.55 -13.74
CA LEU A 100 -3.62 7.94 -14.13
C LEU A 100 -3.47 8.07 -15.65
N ARG A 101 -4.50 8.55 -16.33
CA ARG A 101 -4.50 8.76 -17.80
C ARG A 101 -4.05 7.50 -18.58
N GLY A 102 -4.50 6.33 -18.15
CA GLY A 102 -4.18 5.04 -18.77
C GLY A 102 -2.77 4.50 -18.49
N ARG A 103 -2.04 5.08 -17.55
CA ARG A 103 -0.74 4.57 -17.06
C ARG A 103 -0.84 4.07 -15.64
N ASN A 104 -0.17 2.96 -15.35
CA ASN A 104 -0.09 2.35 -14.03
C ASN A 104 1.10 2.90 -13.26
N TYR A 105 0.86 3.30 -12.01
CA TYR A 105 1.89 3.77 -11.09
C TYR A 105 1.85 2.97 -9.80
N ALA A 106 3.04 2.59 -9.33
CA ALA A 106 3.16 1.97 -8.01
C ALA A 106 3.07 3.05 -6.93
N PRO A 107 2.17 2.92 -5.94
CA PRO A 107 2.08 3.89 -4.84
C PRO A 107 3.42 4.11 -4.13
N GLN A 108 4.22 3.04 -4.00
CA GLN A 108 5.49 3.04 -3.30
C GLN A 108 6.50 4.03 -3.90
N ASP A 109 6.53 4.18 -5.22
CA ASP A 109 7.46 5.10 -5.89
C ASP A 109 7.12 6.56 -5.53
N ILE A 110 5.83 6.87 -5.47
CA ILE A 110 5.35 8.20 -5.09
C ILE A 110 5.60 8.45 -3.59
N GLU A 111 5.29 7.46 -2.75
CA GLU A 111 5.48 7.53 -1.30
C GLU A 111 6.95 7.74 -0.93
N GLN A 112 7.86 7.03 -1.60
CA GLN A 112 9.30 7.17 -1.40
C GLN A 112 9.79 8.59 -1.71
N VAL A 113 9.37 9.17 -2.82
CA VAL A 113 9.72 10.54 -3.22
C VAL A 113 9.24 11.56 -2.20
N VAL A 114 8.05 11.35 -1.62
CA VAL A 114 7.49 12.22 -0.57
C VAL A 114 8.19 12.03 0.76
N ASP A 115 8.54 10.80 1.11
CA ASP A 115 9.19 10.47 2.39
C ASP A 115 10.61 11.06 2.53
N GLU A 116 11.24 11.46 1.41
CA GLU A 116 12.54 12.16 1.40
C GLU A 116 12.42 13.63 1.81
N LEU A 117 11.21 14.22 1.78
CA LEU A 117 11.02 15.63 2.13
C LEU A 117 11.22 15.89 3.62
N GLU A 118 11.93 16.97 3.91
CA GLU A 118 12.00 17.48 5.27
C GLU A 118 10.61 17.92 5.78
N GLY A 119 10.29 17.54 7.02
CA GLY A 119 8.97 17.79 7.63
C GLY A 119 8.00 16.63 7.48
N VAL A 120 8.20 15.72 6.53
CA VAL A 120 7.44 14.48 6.38
C VAL A 120 7.91 13.43 7.41
N ARG A 121 6.96 12.73 7.99
CA ARG A 121 7.22 11.57 8.83
C ARG A 121 7.43 10.34 7.93
N ARG A 122 8.67 9.88 7.83
CA ARG A 122 9.05 8.75 6.96
C ARG A 122 8.20 7.50 7.23
N GLY A 123 7.80 6.80 6.16
CA GLY A 123 6.94 5.62 6.21
C GLY A 123 5.51 5.93 6.67
N CYS A 124 5.09 7.18 6.55
CA CYS A 124 3.77 7.67 6.92
C CYS A 124 3.13 8.50 5.80
N THR A 125 3.37 8.08 4.57
CA THR A 125 2.74 8.62 3.37
C THR A 125 1.90 7.54 2.70
N VAL A 126 0.73 7.91 2.20
CA VAL A 126 -0.17 7.08 1.40
C VAL A 126 -0.45 7.81 0.09
N ALA A 127 -0.09 7.19 -1.03
CA ALA A 127 -0.49 7.61 -2.35
C ALA A 127 -1.57 6.68 -2.89
N VAL A 128 -2.67 7.21 -3.39
CA VAL A 128 -3.80 6.43 -3.95
C VAL A 128 -4.45 7.16 -5.11
N GLY A 129 -5.02 6.40 -6.04
CA GLY A 129 -5.97 6.92 -7.00
C GLY A 129 -7.34 7.12 -6.33
N ALA A 130 -7.99 8.23 -6.58
CA ALA A 130 -9.31 8.53 -6.06
C ALA A 130 -10.14 9.32 -7.09
N VAL A 131 -11.42 9.04 -7.16
CA VAL A 131 -12.37 9.90 -7.87
C VAL A 131 -12.79 11.00 -6.88
N LEU A 132 -12.36 12.23 -7.15
CA LEU A 132 -12.68 13.40 -6.33
C LEU A 132 -13.93 14.09 -6.89
N GLU A 133 -14.77 14.67 -6.02
CA GLU A 133 -16.09 15.24 -6.39
C GLU A 133 -16.03 16.29 -7.50
N ALA A 134 -14.91 16.96 -7.67
CA ALA A 134 -14.71 17.98 -8.71
C ALA A 134 -14.20 17.41 -10.04
N SER A 135 -13.97 16.09 -10.14
CA SER A 135 -13.34 15.48 -11.31
C SER A 135 -14.35 14.75 -12.19
N HIS A 136 -14.40 15.16 -13.45
CA HIS A 136 -15.09 14.42 -14.52
C HIS A 136 -14.13 13.50 -15.29
N ALA A 137 -12.85 13.42 -14.88
CA ALA A 137 -11.75 12.84 -15.63
C ALA A 137 -11.29 11.43 -15.16
N GLY A 138 -12.01 10.81 -14.22
CA GLY A 138 -11.63 9.49 -13.67
C GLY A 138 -10.80 9.58 -12.40
N GLU A 139 -9.88 8.62 -12.18
CA GLU A 139 -9.00 8.62 -11.01
C GLU A 139 -7.95 9.73 -11.07
N GLU A 140 -7.77 10.40 -9.95
CA GLU A 140 -6.76 11.44 -9.72
C GLU A 140 -5.86 11.04 -8.56
N LEU A 141 -4.63 11.58 -8.55
CA LEU A 141 -3.67 11.30 -7.48
C LEU A 141 -4.02 12.06 -6.20
N LEU A 142 -4.31 11.31 -5.15
CA LEU A 142 -4.48 11.77 -3.78
C LEU A 142 -3.26 11.33 -2.96
N ILE A 143 -2.62 12.28 -2.25
CA ILE A 143 -1.50 12.02 -1.35
C ILE A 143 -1.89 12.46 0.06
N LEU A 144 -1.79 11.52 1.00
CA LEU A 144 -2.03 11.71 2.43
C LEU A 144 -0.72 11.48 3.16
N SER A 145 -0.14 12.51 3.79
CA SER A 145 1.18 12.40 4.43
C SER A 145 1.16 12.94 5.85
N GLU A 146 1.68 12.18 6.81
CA GLU A 146 1.83 12.66 8.17
C GLU A 146 3.08 13.56 8.29
N TYR A 147 2.91 14.73 8.91
CA TYR A 147 4.05 15.58 9.25
C TYR A 147 4.77 15.09 10.54
N ARG A 148 5.99 15.53 10.74
CA ARG A 148 6.74 15.23 11.98
C ARG A 148 6.11 15.94 13.18
N ALA A 149 6.05 15.27 14.32
CA ALA A 149 5.37 15.77 15.53
C ALA A 149 5.92 17.12 16.06
N ASN A 150 7.17 17.43 15.76
CA ASN A 150 7.84 18.69 16.16
C ASN A 150 7.98 19.70 15.01
N ALA A 151 7.25 19.52 13.90
CA ALA A 151 7.27 20.47 12.80
C ALA A 151 6.63 21.79 13.20
N ALA A 152 7.22 22.93 12.80
CA ALA A 152 6.64 24.24 13.00
C ALA A 152 5.33 24.38 12.21
N ALA A 153 4.36 25.11 12.72
CA ALA A 153 3.04 25.29 12.10
C ALA A 153 3.13 25.86 10.67
N THR A 154 4.03 26.82 10.42
CA THR A 154 4.29 27.38 9.09
C THR A 154 4.81 26.32 8.12
N SER A 155 5.74 25.47 8.55
CA SER A 155 6.27 24.35 7.76
C SER A 155 5.20 23.31 7.43
N VAL A 156 4.25 23.08 8.35
CA VAL A 156 3.11 22.18 8.09
C VAL A 156 2.15 22.77 7.06
N ALA A 157 1.88 24.06 7.13
CA ALA A 157 0.98 24.74 6.18
C ALA A 157 1.53 24.72 4.74
N GLU A 158 2.85 24.82 4.57
CA GLU A 158 3.52 24.79 3.26
C GLU A 158 3.75 23.37 2.73
N LEU A 159 3.66 22.38 3.57
CA LEU A 159 4.02 20.99 3.23
C LEU A 159 3.24 20.43 2.03
N PRO A 160 1.92 20.66 1.87
CA PRO A 160 1.18 20.19 0.70
C PRO A 160 1.74 20.70 -0.63
N GLU A 161 2.11 21.97 -0.71
CA GLU A 161 2.68 22.55 -1.95
C GLU A 161 4.10 22.01 -2.22
N ARG A 162 4.90 21.83 -1.17
CA ARG A 162 6.23 21.24 -1.30
C ARG A 162 6.13 19.78 -1.79
N ILE A 163 5.16 19.01 -1.30
CA ILE A 163 4.90 17.64 -1.78
C ILE A 163 4.47 17.67 -3.24
N ARG A 164 3.51 18.54 -3.65
CA ARG A 164 3.07 18.65 -5.05
C ARG A 164 4.25 18.94 -5.98
N LYS A 165 5.06 19.92 -5.60
CA LYS A 165 6.24 20.30 -6.38
C LYS A 165 7.22 19.15 -6.50
N ARG A 166 7.55 18.46 -5.40
CA ARG A 166 8.50 17.34 -5.38
C ARG A 166 8.04 16.19 -6.27
N VAL A 167 6.76 15.82 -6.19
CA VAL A 167 6.17 14.73 -7.00
C VAL A 167 6.14 15.10 -8.47
N LEU A 168 5.83 16.36 -8.80
CA LEU A 168 5.87 16.86 -10.17
C LEU A 168 7.30 16.85 -10.74
N ASP A 169 8.27 17.35 -9.98
CA ASP A 169 9.66 17.46 -10.41
C ASP A 169 10.32 16.09 -10.58
N ALA A 170 10.03 15.12 -9.68
CA ALA A 170 10.66 13.81 -9.68
C ALA A 170 9.98 12.79 -10.61
N LEU A 171 8.65 12.83 -10.73
CA LEU A 171 7.87 11.79 -11.41
C LEU A 171 7.02 12.33 -12.58
N GLY A 172 6.99 13.64 -12.82
CA GLY A 172 6.11 14.27 -13.81
C GLY A 172 4.61 14.15 -13.47
N LEU A 173 4.28 13.79 -12.22
CA LEU A 173 2.90 13.57 -11.78
C LEU A 173 2.31 14.78 -11.08
N ARG A 174 1.08 15.13 -11.45
CA ARG A 174 0.29 16.15 -10.76
C ARG A 174 -0.62 15.52 -9.72
N ALA A 175 -0.38 15.81 -8.44
CA ALA A 175 -1.30 15.43 -7.37
C ALA A 175 -2.48 16.41 -7.33
N ALA A 176 -3.70 15.87 -7.53
CA ALA A 176 -4.92 16.66 -7.47
C ALA A 176 -5.21 17.11 -6.03
N ARG A 177 -4.91 16.24 -5.07
CA ARG A 177 -5.09 16.56 -3.65
C ARG A 177 -3.91 16.08 -2.84
N VAL A 178 -3.43 16.92 -1.94
CA VAL A 178 -2.39 16.60 -0.96
C VAL A 178 -2.82 17.10 0.40
N GLU A 179 -2.78 16.24 1.40
CA GLU A 179 -3.13 16.58 2.78
C GLU A 179 -1.95 16.30 3.72
N ALA A 180 -1.59 17.32 4.51
CA ALA A 180 -0.65 17.18 5.61
C ALA A 180 -1.40 16.81 6.89
N LEU A 181 -1.21 15.60 7.35
CA LEU A 181 -1.96 15.00 8.45
C LEU A 181 -1.16 14.98 9.75
N ALA A 182 -1.86 15.09 10.87
CA ALA A 182 -1.23 14.94 12.19
C ALA A 182 -0.69 13.50 12.37
N PRO A 183 0.39 13.33 13.15
CA PRO A 183 0.97 12.01 13.40
C PRO A 183 -0.06 11.01 13.99
N GLY A 184 -0.08 9.79 13.43
CA GLY A 184 -0.98 8.71 13.85
C GLY A 184 -2.38 8.77 13.24
N THR A 185 -2.64 9.65 12.28
CA THR A 185 -3.93 9.76 11.58
C THR A 185 -4.12 8.62 10.57
N LEU A 186 -3.06 8.19 9.91
CA LEU A 186 -3.14 7.14 8.90
C LEU A 186 -3.40 5.76 9.53
N PRO A 187 -4.38 5.00 9.04
CA PRO A 187 -4.71 3.69 9.58
C PRO A 187 -3.60 2.67 9.29
N ARG A 188 -3.31 1.84 10.29
CA ARG A 188 -2.29 0.79 10.23
C ARG A 188 -2.86 -0.56 10.61
N THR A 189 -2.20 -1.61 10.16
CA THR A 189 -2.42 -2.98 10.63
C THR A 189 -1.83 -3.15 12.03
N SER A 190 -2.15 -4.26 12.69
CA SER A 190 -1.50 -4.67 13.97
C SER A 190 0.02 -4.80 13.84
N SER A 191 0.52 -5.14 12.65
CA SER A 191 1.96 -5.20 12.34
C SER A 191 2.57 -3.84 11.95
N GLY A 192 1.81 -2.74 12.00
CA GLY A 192 2.29 -1.39 11.73
C GLY A 192 2.29 -0.96 10.25
N LYS A 193 1.88 -1.83 9.31
CA LYS A 193 1.81 -1.50 7.88
C LYS A 193 0.66 -0.53 7.58
N LEU A 194 0.88 0.46 6.71
CA LEU A 194 -0.17 1.38 6.26
C LEU A 194 -1.28 0.64 5.49
N ARG A 195 -2.52 1.03 5.74
CA ARG A 195 -3.71 0.49 5.08
C ARG A 195 -4.23 1.50 4.06
N ARG A 196 -3.68 1.50 2.83
CA ARG A 196 -3.97 2.48 1.78
C ARG A 196 -5.46 2.56 1.45
N SER A 197 -6.10 1.43 1.16
CA SER A 197 -7.53 1.40 0.84
C SER A 197 -8.40 1.94 1.97
N GLU A 198 -8.04 1.68 3.23
CA GLU A 198 -8.74 2.20 4.40
C GLU A 198 -8.51 3.70 4.59
N ALA A 199 -7.29 4.19 4.35
CA ALA A 199 -6.97 5.62 4.39
C ALA A 199 -7.78 6.38 3.32
N ARG A 200 -7.81 5.86 2.07
CA ARG A 200 -8.64 6.40 0.98
C ARG A 200 -10.12 6.46 1.39
N ARG A 201 -10.67 5.35 1.87
CA ARG A 201 -12.08 5.25 2.26
C ARG A 201 -12.44 6.27 3.34
N ARG A 202 -11.62 6.35 4.41
CA ARG A 202 -11.85 7.31 5.51
C ARG A 202 -11.70 8.76 5.06
N TYR A 203 -10.76 9.04 4.17
CA TYR A 203 -10.59 10.38 3.62
C TYR A 203 -11.83 10.81 2.84
N LEU A 204 -12.28 9.99 1.88
CA LEU A 204 -13.44 10.30 1.04
C LEU A 204 -14.76 10.41 1.83
N SER A 205 -14.89 9.69 2.95
CA SER A 205 -16.05 9.78 3.84
C SER A 205 -15.93 10.89 4.91
N GLY A 206 -14.86 11.67 4.93
CA GLY A 206 -14.62 12.67 5.98
C GLY A 206 -14.30 12.08 7.36
N ALA A 207 -14.08 10.77 7.44
CA ALA A 207 -13.82 10.04 8.70
C ALA A 207 -12.32 9.92 9.05
N LEU A 208 -11.44 10.52 8.26
CA LEU A 208 -10.01 10.51 8.53
C LEU A 208 -9.66 11.61 9.54
N THR A 209 -9.74 11.27 10.82
CA THR A 209 -9.50 12.21 11.90
C THR A 209 -8.23 11.86 12.67
N PRO A 210 -7.45 12.84 13.15
CA PRO A 210 -6.29 12.58 13.99
C PRO A 210 -6.71 11.86 15.29
N PRO A 211 -5.83 11.00 15.84
CA PRO A 211 -6.11 10.34 17.10
C PRO A 211 -6.34 11.37 18.20
N LYS A 212 -7.35 11.15 19.03
CA LYS A 212 -7.53 11.98 20.24
C LYS A 212 -6.25 11.91 21.06
N ARG A 213 -5.62 13.08 21.32
CA ARG A 213 -4.50 13.13 22.26
C ARG A 213 -5.00 12.64 23.62
N MET A 214 -4.61 11.42 23.99
CA MET A 214 -4.81 10.96 25.35
C MET A 214 -3.85 11.76 26.24
N GLY A 215 -4.39 12.62 27.09
CA GLY A 215 -3.59 13.28 28.13
C GLY A 215 -2.97 12.21 29.06
N ALA A 216 -1.95 12.59 29.86
CA ALA A 216 -1.28 11.68 30.79
C ALA A 216 -2.25 10.89 31.69
N VAL A 217 -3.37 11.48 32.07
CA VAL A 217 -4.46 10.85 32.84
C VAL A 217 -5.16 9.74 32.04
N GLY A 218 -5.34 9.92 30.73
CA GLY A 218 -5.92 8.89 29.84
C GLY A 218 -5.01 7.68 29.69
N ILE A 219 -3.71 7.91 29.52
CA ILE A 219 -2.69 6.85 29.43
C ILE A 219 -2.62 6.07 30.75
N ALA A 220 -2.57 6.75 31.88
CA ALA A 220 -2.55 6.12 33.20
C ALA A 220 -3.80 5.27 33.45
N ARG A 221 -4.98 5.74 33.03
CA ARG A 221 -6.24 5.00 33.16
C ARG A 221 -6.27 3.74 32.28
N GLU A 222 -5.71 3.77 31.05
CA GLU A 222 -5.64 2.64 30.17
C GLU A 222 -4.62 1.59 30.65
N MET A 223 -3.47 2.05 31.14
CA MET A 223 -2.48 1.19 31.79
C MET A 223 -3.06 0.49 33.02
N TRP A 224 -3.85 1.19 33.83
CA TRP A 224 -4.52 0.62 35.01
C TRP A 224 -5.56 -0.45 34.61
N ARG A 225 -6.36 -0.19 33.57
CA ARG A 225 -7.32 -1.17 33.02
C ARG A 225 -6.63 -2.42 32.49
N SER A 226 -5.54 -2.26 31.74
CA SER A 226 -4.75 -3.37 31.21
C SER A 226 -4.11 -4.21 32.33
N ALA A 227 -3.56 -3.56 33.36
CA ALA A 227 -2.99 -4.24 34.53
C ALA A 227 -4.07 -4.98 35.34
N ALA A 228 -5.27 -4.40 35.50
CA ALA A 228 -6.39 -5.03 36.18
C ALA A 228 -6.93 -6.25 35.37
N ALA A 229 -6.96 -6.17 34.06
CA ALA A 229 -7.36 -7.29 33.18
C ALA A 229 -6.35 -8.45 33.24
N MET A 230 -5.04 -8.15 33.28
CA MET A 230 -4.01 -9.18 33.44
C MET A 230 -4.09 -9.90 34.80
N ARG A 231 -4.35 -9.16 35.89
CA ARG A 231 -4.53 -9.76 37.23
C ARG A 231 -5.74 -10.69 37.30
N ARG A 232 -6.86 -10.36 36.66
CA ARG A 232 -8.04 -11.24 36.61
C ARG A 232 -7.73 -12.52 35.84
N LYS A 233 -6.99 -12.46 34.73
CA LYS A 233 -6.62 -13.63 33.95
C LYS A 233 -5.68 -14.58 34.70
N GLN A 234 -4.81 -14.07 35.56
CA GLN A 234 -3.95 -14.88 36.41
C GLN A 234 -4.74 -15.63 37.54
N GLN A 235 -5.76 -14.98 38.09
CA GLN A 235 -6.61 -15.59 39.11
C GLN A 235 -7.51 -16.70 38.56
N ASP A 236 -7.95 -16.60 37.28
CA ASP A 236 -8.77 -17.63 36.62
C ASP A 236 -7.95 -18.85 36.13
N THR A 237 -6.61 -18.76 36.16
CA THR A 237 -5.71 -19.87 35.75
C THR A 237 -5.21 -20.68 36.96
N ASP A 238 -5.33 -20.15 38.17
CA ASP A 238 -4.88 -20.76 39.44
C ASP A 238 -6.05 -21.45 40.20
N THR A 239 -7.23 -21.58 39.57
CA THR A 239 -8.40 -22.33 40.11
C THR A 239 -8.73 -23.51 39.20
#